data_c42675a91a11bd7e0872dd11fbb9a405
#
_entry.id   c42675a91a11bd7e0872dd11fbb9a405
#
_cell.length_a   1.000
_cell.length_b   1.000
_cell.length_c   1.000
_cell.angle_alpha   90.00
_cell.angle_beta   90.00
_cell.angle_gamma   90.00
#
_symmetry.space_group_name_H-M   'P 1'
#
loop_
_entity.id
_entity.type
_entity.pdbx_description
1 polymer ?
#
loop_
_entity_poly.entity_id
_entity_poly.type
_entity_poly.pdbx_seq_one_letter_code
_entity_poly.pdbx_strand_id
1 'polypeptide(L)'
;MLLKIAVCDDEAIHRLIIRDKLDKFAISNDVDYELDEFCTSEELLKIKNIYDILFLDVQLENGVNSIEIGKQLVKDGLDATIILTTSFEQYAAEGYHLHAHRYLVKPIAQEKFNEAILSCIQEFKKLNRKIAVKCAYENCFISINKIIYIESYQRKRIIYT
;
A
#
# COMPACT_ATOMS: atom_id res chain seq x y z
N MET A 1 -1.78 12.08 -10.17
CA MET A 1 -0.88 11.24 -9.33
C MET A 1 -1.03 9.82 -9.83
N LEU A 2 0.04 9.18 -10.25
CA LEU A 2 0.01 7.80 -10.73
C LEU A 2 0.23 6.85 -9.54
N LEU A 3 -0.73 5.94 -9.31
CA LEU A 3 -0.64 4.87 -8.31
C LEU A 3 -0.23 3.56 -8.96
N LYS A 4 0.75 2.89 -8.40
CA LYS A 4 1.12 1.53 -8.82
C LYS A 4 0.49 0.53 -7.90
N ILE A 5 -0.42 -0.27 -8.44
CA ILE A 5 -1.27 -1.17 -7.69
C ILE A 5 -1.02 -2.61 -8.14
N ALA A 6 -0.90 -3.50 -7.17
CA ALA A 6 -0.91 -4.94 -7.42
C ALA A 6 -2.19 -5.55 -6.85
N VAL A 7 -2.72 -6.56 -7.51
CA VAL A 7 -3.78 -7.42 -6.98
C VAL A 7 -3.35 -8.88 -7.09
N CYS A 8 -3.49 -9.62 -6.01
CA CYS A 8 -3.26 -11.06 -5.97
C CYS A 8 -4.51 -11.78 -5.47
N ASP A 9 -5.11 -12.56 -6.35
CA ASP A 9 -6.33 -13.34 -6.12
C ASP A 9 -6.36 -14.45 -7.17
N ASP A 10 -6.57 -15.69 -6.79
CA ASP A 10 -6.58 -16.81 -7.73
C ASP A 10 -7.81 -16.79 -8.65
N GLU A 11 -8.92 -16.22 -8.19
CA GLU A 11 -10.14 -16.08 -8.97
C GLU A 11 -10.12 -14.85 -9.89
N ALA A 12 -10.11 -15.08 -11.21
CA ALA A 12 -10.12 -14.01 -12.22
C ALA A 12 -11.29 -13.02 -12.05
N ILE A 13 -12.45 -13.53 -11.60
CA ILE A 13 -13.62 -12.67 -11.39
C ILE A 13 -13.39 -11.64 -10.29
N HIS A 14 -12.68 -12.00 -9.23
CA HIS A 14 -12.36 -11.08 -8.15
C HIS A 14 -11.37 -10.00 -8.60
N ARG A 15 -10.36 -10.36 -9.40
CA ARG A 15 -9.44 -9.38 -10.00
C ARG A 15 -10.17 -8.40 -10.91
N LEU A 16 -11.11 -8.89 -11.73
CA LEU A 16 -11.97 -8.03 -12.57
C LEU A 16 -12.83 -7.08 -11.74
N ILE A 17 -13.38 -7.54 -10.61
CA ILE A 17 -14.16 -6.69 -9.69
C ILE A 17 -13.29 -5.58 -9.10
N ILE A 18 -12.07 -5.89 -8.69
CA ILE A 18 -11.13 -4.89 -8.18
C ILE A 18 -10.79 -3.86 -9.26
N ARG A 19 -10.53 -4.29 -10.50
CA ARG A 19 -10.28 -3.40 -11.65
C ARG A 19 -11.45 -2.47 -11.91
N ASP A 20 -12.69 -2.99 -12.01
CA ASP A 20 -13.91 -2.17 -12.22
C ASP A 20 -14.07 -1.11 -11.11
N LYS A 21 -13.77 -1.48 -9.87
CA LYS A 21 -13.83 -0.53 -8.74
C LYS A 21 -12.73 0.52 -8.79
N LEU A 22 -11.53 0.16 -9.23
CA LEU A 22 -10.43 1.09 -9.46
C LEU A 22 -10.77 2.08 -10.57
N ASP A 23 -11.34 1.61 -11.69
CA ASP A 23 -11.77 2.47 -12.80
C ASP A 23 -12.79 3.52 -12.33
N LYS A 24 -13.80 3.10 -11.58
CA LYS A 24 -14.81 4.00 -11.00
C LYS A 24 -14.18 5.00 -10.03
N PHE A 25 -13.27 4.54 -9.19
CA PHE A 25 -12.56 5.38 -8.24
C PHE A 25 -11.68 6.41 -8.95
N ALA A 26 -10.90 5.98 -9.95
CA ALA A 26 -9.97 6.80 -10.72
C ALA A 26 -10.70 7.94 -11.44
N ILE A 27 -11.80 7.64 -12.12
CA ILE A 27 -12.65 8.63 -12.79
C ILE A 27 -13.22 9.64 -11.78
N SER A 28 -13.70 9.17 -10.62
CA SER A 28 -14.37 10.04 -9.64
C SER A 28 -13.40 10.94 -8.87
N ASN A 29 -12.12 10.60 -8.80
CA ASN A 29 -11.12 11.28 -7.97
C ASN A 29 -9.96 11.91 -8.77
N ASP A 30 -10.00 11.85 -10.10
CA ASP A 30 -8.94 12.35 -10.99
C ASP A 30 -7.55 11.77 -10.62
N VAL A 31 -7.50 10.44 -10.51
CA VAL A 31 -6.30 9.67 -10.15
C VAL A 31 -5.98 8.70 -11.27
N ASP A 32 -4.72 8.69 -11.72
CA ASP A 32 -4.22 7.66 -12.63
C ASP A 32 -3.70 6.46 -11.85
N TYR A 33 -3.76 5.27 -12.44
CA TYR A 33 -3.18 4.07 -11.85
C TYR A 33 -2.65 3.10 -12.91
N GLU A 34 -1.67 2.29 -12.50
CA GLU A 34 -1.19 1.09 -13.19
C GLU A 34 -1.57 -0.12 -12.33
N LEU A 35 -2.09 -1.19 -12.94
CA LEU A 35 -2.53 -2.39 -12.25
C LEU A 35 -1.84 -3.62 -12.81
N ASP A 36 -1.11 -4.31 -11.95
CA ASP A 36 -0.59 -5.65 -12.23
C ASP A 36 -1.40 -6.70 -11.46
N GLU A 37 -1.70 -7.81 -12.15
CA GLU A 37 -2.50 -8.91 -11.62
C GLU A 37 -1.66 -10.16 -11.45
N PHE A 38 -1.79 -10.80 -10.30
CA PHE A 38 -1.13 -12.04 -9.91
C PHE A 38 -2.17 -13.10 -9.56
N CYS A 39 -1.96 -14.32 -10.03
CA CYS A 39 -2.88 -15.43 -9.78
C CYS A 39 -2.39 -16.35 -8.67
N THR A 40 -1.09 -16.32 -8.37
CA THR A 40 -0.46 -17.27 -7.45
C THR A 40 0.46 -16.58 -6.45
N SER A 41 0.71 -17.26 -5.35
CA SER A 41 1.67 -16.81 -4.34
C SER A 41 3.11 -16.77 -4.85
N GLU A 42 3.49 -17.70 -5.75
CA GLU A 42 4.82 -17.74 -6.34
C GLU A 42 5.09 -16.54 -7.26
N GLU A 43 4.08 -16.08 -7.98
CA GLU A 43 4.17 -14.85 -8.78
C GLU A 43 4.33 -13.64 -7.86
N LEU A 44 3.52 -13.57 -6.79
CA LEU A 44 3.56 -12.49 -5.82
C LEU A 44 4.91 -12.38 -5.11
N LEU A 45 5.54 -13.51 -4.74
CA LEU A 45 6.86 -13.52 -4.10
C LEU A 45 8.00 -13.00 -5.01
N LYS A 46 7.78 -12.89 -6.33
CA LYS A 46 8.76 -12.36 -7.29
C LYS A 46 8.63 -10.85 -7.50
N ILE A 47 7.62 -10.21 -6.90
CA ILE A 47 7.42 -8.77 -7.07
C ILE A 47 8.60 -8.00 -6.49
N LYS A 48 8.93 -6.90 -7.17
CA LYS A 48 9.87 -5.91 -6.66
C LYS A 48 9.11 -4.87 -5.84
N ASN A 49 9.81 -4.14 -5.01
CA ASN A 49 9.21 -3.05 -4.21
C ASN A 49 8.91 -1.82 -5.10
N ILE A 50 7.93 -1.94 -5.99
CA ILE A 50 7.52 -0.91 -6.94
C ILE A 50 6.04 -0.51 -6.81
N TYR A 51 5.29 -1.17 -5.92
CA TYR A 51 3.86 -0.93 -5.74
C TYR A 51 3.59 -0.02 -4.56
N ASP A 52 2.58 0.83 -4.71
CA ASP A 52 2.05 1.68 -3.64
C ASP A 52 1.00 0.94 -2.81
N ILE A 53 0.16 0.14 -3.49
CA ILE A 53 -0.94 -0.62 -2.87
C ILE A 53 -0.89 -2.06 -3.36
N LEU A 54 -1.06 -3.01 -2.45
CA LEU A 54 -1.25 -4.42 -2.74
C LEU A 54 -2.61 -4.87 -2.20
N PHE A 55 -3.53 -5.24 -3.10
CA PHE A 55 -4.71 -6.02 -2.76
C PHE A 55 -4.32 -7.48 -2.69
N LEU A 56 -4.59 -8.13 -1.57
CA LEU A 56 -4.18 -9.50 -1.31
C LEU A 56 -5.36 -10.31 -0.80
N ASP A 57 -5.79 -11.30 -1.59
CA ASP A 57 -6.78 -12.25 -1.07
C ASP A 57 -6.17 -13.09 0.05
N VAL A 58 -6.91 -13.26 1.13
CA VAL A 58 -6.46 -14.04 2.29
C VAL A 58 -6.29 -15.52 1.95
N GLN A 59 -7.14 -16.07 1.11
CA GLN A 59 -7.08 -17.47 0.69
C GLN A 59 -6.80 -17.54 -0.82
N LEU A 60 -5.65 -18.07 -1.16
CA LEU A 60 -5.27 -18.42 -2.53
C LEU A 60 -5.47 -19.91 -2.76
N GLU A 61 -5.23 -20.37 -4.00
CA GLU A 61 -5.35 -21.76 -4.40
C GLU A 61 -4.74 -22.73 -3.37
N ASN A 62 -5.36 -23.91 -3.25
CA ASN A 62 -4.97 -24.97 -2.32
C ASN A 62 -5.01 -24.59 -0.82
N GLY A 63 -5.78 -23.55 -0.45
CA GLY A 63 -5.91 -23.10 0.93
C GLY A 63 -4.66 -22.43 1.49
N VAL A 64 -3.81 -21.89 0.62
CA VAL A 64 -2.62 -21.10 1.04
C VAL A 64 -3.08 -19.82 1.72
N ASN A 65 -2.72 -19.67 2.99
CA ASN A 65 -2.95 -18.42 3.72
C ASN A 65 -1.94 -17.36 3.29
N SER A 66 -2.38 -16.40 2.51
CA SER A 66 -1.54 -15.34 1.95
C SER A 66 -1.05 -14.32 2.98
N ILE A 67 -1.60 -14.33 4.20
CA ILE A 67 -1.13 -13.46 5.29
C ILE A 67 0.34 -13.73 5.61
N GLU A 68 0.74 -15.02 5.63
CA GLU A 68 2.15 -15.37 5.84
C GLU A 68 3.04 -14.91 4.68
N ILE A 69 2.53 -14.96 3.45
CA ILE A 69 3.22 -14.43 2.28
C ILE A 69 3.37 -12.91 2.39
N GLY A 70 2.31 -12.22 2.77
CA GLY A 70 2.36 -10.77 3.03
C GLY A 70 3.40 -10.40 4.09
N LYS A 71 3.50 -11.15 5.19
CA LYS A 71 4.54 -10.97 6.21
C LYS A 71 5.95 -11.16 5.64
N GLN A 72 6.13 -12.17 4.79
CA GLN A 72 7.41 -12.43 4.13
C GLN A 72 7.80 -11.26 3.21
N LEU A 73 6.86 -10.78 2.38
CA LEU A 73 7.09 -9.64 1.49
C LEU A 73 7.50 -8.37 2.27
N VAL A 74 6.82 -8.06 3.37
CA VAL A 74 7.18 -6.92 4.24
C VAL A 74 8.58 -7.11 4.83
N LYS A 75 8.91 -8.32 5.30
CA LYS A 75 10.25 -8.65 5.80
C LYS A 75 11.33 -8.50 4.73
N ASP A 76 10.99 -8.81 3.47
CA ASP A 76 11.88 -8.70 2.31
C ASP A 76 11.95 -7.26 1.76
N GLY A 77 11.29 -6.31 2.43
CA GLY A 77 11.37 -4.88 2.14
C GLY A 77 10.26 -4.32 1.25
N LEU A 78 9.13 -5.03 1.11
CA LEU A 78 7.96 -4.45 0.44
C LEU A 78 7.42 -3.26 1.26
N ASP A 79 7.37 -2.09 0.64
CA ASP A 79 6.88 -0.83 1.24
C ASP A 79 5.46 -0.47 0.73
N ALA A 80 4.76 -1.43 0.13
CA ALA A 80 3.38 -1.25 -0.32
C ALA A 80 2.40 -1.29 0.85
N THR A 81 1.36 -0.47 0.78
CA THR A 81 0.23 -0.55 1.71
C THR A 81 -0.62 -1.77 1.36
N ILE A 82 -0.75 -2.72 2.29
CA ILE A 82 -1.50 -3.96 2.06
C ILE A 82 -2.96 -3.76 2.45
N ILE A 83 -3.86 -4.08 1.51
CA ILE A 83 -5.30 -4.20 1.71
C ILE A 83 -5.68 -5.66 1.55
N LEU A 84 -6.13 -6.30 2.62
CA LEU A 84 -6.60 -7.67 2.56
C LEU A 84 -8.03 -7.72 1.99
N THR A 85 -8.28 -8.68 1.11
CA THR A 85 -9.61 -9.00 0.61
C THR A 85 -9.95 -10.44 0.94
N THR A 86 -11.20 -10.76 1.26
CA THR A 86 -11.58 -12.13 1.62
C THR A 86 -13.09 -12.32 1.64
N SER A 87 -13.52 -13.56 1.46
CA SER A 87 -14.91 -13.98 1.68
C SER A 87 -15.21 -14.33 3.16
N PHE A 88 -14.22 -14.30 4.05
CA PHE A 88 -14.33 -14.80 5.42
C PHE A 88 -13.97 -13.72 6.44
N GLU A 89 -14.97 -13.27 7.21
CA GLU A 89 -14.79 -12.24 8.25
C GLU A 89 -13.85 -12.66 9.38
N GLN A 90 -13.74 -13.97 9.65
CA GLN A 90 -12.93 -14.51 10.75
C GLN A 90 -11.42 -14.20 10.65
N TYR A 91 -10.91 -13.93 9.44
CA TYR A 91 -9.50 -13.60 9.23
C TYR A 91 -9.16 -12.13 9.52
N ALA A 92 -10.14 -11.30 9.89
CA ALA A 92 -9.89 -9.91 10.24
C ALA A 92 -8.89 -9.75 11.40
N ALA A 93 -8.94 -10.66 12.38
CA ALA A 93 -8.01 -10.68 13.51
C ALA A 93 -6.57 -11.04 13.09
N GLU A 94 -6.42 -11.95 12.12
CA GLU A 94 -5.10 -12.34 11.60
C GLU A 94 -4.48 -11.23 10.74
N GLY A 95 -5.30 -10.48 9.99
CA GLY A 95 -4.86 -9.31 9.22
C GLY A 95 -4.23 -8.22 10.08
N TYR A 96 -4.60 -8.12 11.35
CA TYR A 96 -3.98 -7.20 12.32
C TYR A 96 -2.48 -7.52 12.53
N HIS A 97 -2.10 -8.79 12.53
CA HIS A 97 -0.70 -9.20 12.67
C HIS A 97 0.18 -8.89 11.45
N LEU A 98 -0.45 -8.70 10.27
CA LEU A 98 0.24 -8.26 9.06
C LEU A 98 0.43 -6.73 9.01
N HIS A 99 -0.14 -5.98 9.97
CA HIS A 99 -0.29 -4.52 9.89
C HIS A 99 -1.00 -4.08 8.59
N ALA A 100 -1.92 -4.93 8.09
CA ALA A 100 -2.72 -4.57 6.93
C ALA A 100 -3.46 -3.26 7.20
N HIS A 101 -3.38 -2.36 6.23
CA HIS A 101 -3.98 -1.03 6.37
C HIS A 101 -5.51 -1.09 6.43
N ARG A 102 -6.09 -2.00 5.65
CA ARG A 102 -7.54 -2.25 5.58
C ARG A 102 -7.83 -3.72 5.32
N TYR A 103 -9.04 -4.07 5.67
CA TYR A 103 -9.63 -5.39 5.45
C TYR A 103 -10.99 -5.22 4.76
N LEU A 104 -11.15 -5.83 3.59
CA LEU A 104 -12.36 -5.72 2.78
C LEU A 104 -13.01 -7.09 2.61
N VAL A 105 -14.23 -7.25 3.12
CA VAL A 105 -15.01 -8.48 2.98
C VAL A 105 -15.74 -8.49 1.63
N LYS A 106 -15.61 -9.59 0.91
CA LYS A 106 -16.34 -9.82 -0.35
C LYS A 106 -17.83 -10.18 -0.04
N PRO A 107 -18.82 -9.65 -0.77
CA PRO A 107 -18.68 -8.70 -1.89
C PRO A 107 -18.33 -7.29 -1.43
N ILE A 108 -17.28 -6.71 -2.01
CA ILE A 108 -16.77 -5.40 -1.62
C ILE A 108 -17.70 -4.29 -2.10
N ALA A 109 -18.29 -3.52 -1.20
CA ALA A 109 -19.07 -2.34 -1.55
C ALA A 109 -18.15 -1.23 -2.10
N GLN A 110 -18.64 -0.43 -3.08
CA GLN A 110 -17.83 0.62 -3.71
C GLN A 110 -17.38 1.69 -2.70
N GLU A 111 -18.25 2.04 -1.77
CA GLU A 111 -17.97 3.03 -0.74
C GLU A 111 -16.80 2.58 0.16
N LYS A 112 -16.81 1.33 0.61
CA LYS A 112 -15.74 0.74 1.42
C LYS A 112 -14.41 0.66 0.67
N PHE A 113 -14.49 0.32 -0.62
CA PHE A 113 -13.34 0.32 -1.50
C PHE A 113 -12.72 1.72 -1.62
N ASN A 114 -13.56 2.73 -1.88
CA ASN A 114 -13.13 4.12 -1.99
C ASN A 114 -12.51 4.63 -0.69
N GLU A 115 -13.11 4.33 0.47
CA GLU A 115 -12.57 4.68 1.79
C GLU A 115 -11.17 4.07 2.00
N ALA A 116 -10.98 2.81 1.60
CA ALA A 116 -9.70 2.13 1.71
C ALA A 116 -8.61 2.80 0.87
N ILE A 117 -8.87 3.05 -0.41
CA ILE A 117 -7.92 3.73 -1.31
C ILE A 117 -7.61 5.14 -0.83
N LEU A 118 -8.63 5.93 -0.46
CA LEU A 118 -8.42 7.30 0.02
C LEU A 118 -7.55 7.32 1.28
N SER A 119 -7.73 6.36 2.19
CA SER A 119 -6.89 6.27 3.38
C SER A 119 -5.44 5.93 3.04
N CYS A 120 -5.18 5.05 2.06
CA CYS A 120 -3.83 4.76 1.56
C CYS A 120 -3.19 6.03 0.97
N ILE A 121 -3.91 6.74 0.10
CA ILE A 121 -3.42 7.98 -0.51
C ILE A 121 -3.07 9.04 0.56
N GLN A 122 -3.88 9.15 1.61
CA GLN A 122 -3.60 10.07 2.70
C GLN A 122 -2.33 9.69 3.46
N GLU A 123 -2.10 8.40 3.66
CA GLU A 123 -0.90 7.89 4.33
C GLU A 123 0.36 8.15 3.47
N PHE A 124 0.32 7.87 2.17
CA PHE A 124 1.37 8.24 1.24
C PHE A 124 1.69 9.74 1.26
N LYS A 125 0.65 10.58 1.25
CA LYS A 125 0.85 12.04 1.35
C LYS A 125 1.50 12.45 2.65
N LYS A 126 1.21 11.77 3.77
CA LYS A 126 1.88 12.01 5.06
C LYS A 126 3.33 11.57 5.04
N LEU A 127 3.60 10.34 4.57
CA LEU A 127 4.95 9.77 4.51
C LEU A 127 5.87 10.51 3.53
N ASN A 128 5.33 10.97 2.40
CA ASN A 128 6.07 11.71 1.38
C ASN A 128 6.13 13.23 1.62
N ARG A 129 5.71 13.71 2.79
CA ARG A 129 5.87 15.14 3.13
C ARG A 129 7.35 15.50 3.19
N LYS A 130 7.69 16.56 2.45
CA LYS A 130 9.03 17.15 2.45
C LYS A 130 9.03 18.43 3.27
N ILE A 131 10.07 18.64 4.03
CA ILE A 131 10.35 19.93 4.64
C ILE A 131 11.36 20.69 3.77
N ALA A 132 11.09 21.97 3.55
CA ALA A 132 12.07 22.86 2.94
C ALA A 132 13.07 23.28 4.03
N VAL A 133 14.34 23.01 3.81
CA VAL A 133 15.44 23.39 4.70
C VAL A 133 16.34 24.35 3.95
N LYS A 134 16.63 25.51 4.54
CA LYS A 134 17.59 26.45 3.97
C LYS A 134 19.00 25.98 4.32
N CYS A 135 19.71 25.46 3.36
CA CYS A 135 21.14 25.20 3.43
C CYS A 135 21.92 26.50 3.11
N ALA A 136 23.21 26.52 3.34
CA ALA A 136 24.00 27.75 3.29
C ALA A 136 23.81 28.61 2.00
N TYR A 137 23.56 27.97 0.85
CA TYR A 137 23.44 28.63 -0.45
C TYR A 137 22.20 28.20 -1.26
N GLU A 138 21.42 27.20 -0.80
CA GLU A 138 20.27 26.69 -1.56
C GLU A 138 19.17 26.17 -0.64
N ASN A 139 17.97 25.97 -1.20
CA ASN A 139 16.88 25.30 -0.50
C ASN A 139 16.93 23.79 -0.81
N CYS A 140 17.06 22.98 0.23
CA CYS A 140 17.01 21.54 0.13
C CYS A 140 15.62 21.04 0.59
N PHE A 141 15.10 20.00 -0.07
CA PHE A 141 13.87 19.35 0.32
C PHE A 141 14.19 17.98 0.91
N ILE A 142 13.87 17.79 2.20
CA ILE A 142 14.13 16.53 2.91
C ILE A 142 12.80 15.86 3.20
N SER A 143 12.66 14.57 2.84
CA SER A 143 11.49 13.78 3.18
C SER A 143 11.44 13.53 4.68
N ILE A 144 10.28 13.77 5.30
CA ILE A 144 10.13 13.67 6.77
C ILE A 144 10.44 12.27 7.28
N ASN A 145 10.03 11.23 6.54
CA ASN A 145 10.28 9.83 6.89
C ASN A 145 11.76 9.41 6.84
N LYS A 146 12.64 10.23 6.22
CA LYS A 146 14.10 9.99 6.20
C LYS A 146 14.82 10.67 7.36
N ILE A 147 14.12 11.50 8.14
CA ILE A 147 14.74 12.22 9.25
C ILE A 147 14.84 11.26 10.45
N ILE A 148 16.06 10.98 10.88
CA ILE A 148 16.33 10.17 12.07
C ILE A 148 16.19 11.04 13.31
N TYR A 149 16.88 12.17 13.35
CA TYR A 149 16.73 13.19 14.40
C TYR A 149 17.24 14.56 13.94
N ILE A 150 16.89 15.59 14.68
CA ILE A 150 17.33 16.97 14.44
C ILE A 150 18.04 17.47 15.69
N GLU A 151 19.26 17.94 15.52
CA GLU A 151 20.06 18.55 16.57
C GLU A 151 20.13 20.07 16.40
N SER A 152 20.15 20.80 17.52
CA SER A 152 20.34 22.24 17.53
C SER A 152 21.72 22.56 18.12
N TYR A 153 22.61 23.10 17.31
CA TYR A 153 23.95 23.47 17.73
C TYR A 153 24.33 24.86 17.21
N GLN A 154 24.75 25.75 18.08
CA GLN A 154 25.24 27.11 17.75
C GLN A 154 24.37 27.86 16.72
N ARG A 155 23.05 27.94 16.95
CA ARG A 155 22.05 28.56 16.06
C ARG A 155 21.86 27.87 14.69
N LYS A 156 22.46 26.71 14.50
CA LYS A 156 22.24 25.85 13.33
C LYS A 156 21.34 24.69 13.69
N ARG A 157 20.69 24.12 12.70
CA ARG A 157 19.97 22.84 12.81
C ARG A 157 20.70 21.82 11.95
N ILE A 158 21.08 20.69 12.56
CA ILE A 158 21.70 19.56 11.87
C ILE A 158 20.62 18.50 11.75
N ILE A 159 20.34 18.07 10.53
CA ILE A 159 19.33 17.03 10.25
C ILE A 159 20.08 15.79 9.82
N TYR A 160 19.85 14.70 10.55
CA TYR A 160 20.43 13.39 10.27
C TYR A 160 19.36 12.56 9.51
N THR A 161 19.73 11.99 8.35
CA THR A 161 18.84 11.26 7.44
C THR A 161 19.44 9.92 7.04
#